data_cc8be67f1747441f43aa89f95d6749d7
#
_entry.id   cc8be67f1747441f43aa89f95d6749d7
#
_cell.length_a   1.000
_cell.length_b   1.000
_cell.length_c   1.000
_cell.angle_alpha   90.00
_cell.angle_beta   90.00
_cell.angle_gamma   90.00
#
_symmetry.space_group_name_H-M   'P 1'
#
loop_
_entity.id
_entity.type
_entity.pdbx_description
1 polymer ?
#
loop_
_entity_poly.entity_id
_entity_poly.type
_entity_poly.pdbx_seq_one_letter_code
_entity_poly.pdbx_strand_id
1 'polypeptide(L)'
;VNTVTTNRPQLETIRNLLIGEVAQLPAEHLALLQEDATAALDASKKAKDWIEAAIVLRFSEPAQALRREAGKDTGTVRFEQDGVTIVADLPKRVDWDQALIADLVERIRAGGDDPGQYVEIAIKVPERKYTAWPDHIRRQFEPARTVRTGKPSISLHLGERGQ
;
A
#
# COMPACT_ATOMS: atom_id res chain seq x y z
N VAL A 1 -40.67 3.31 -25.32
CA VAL A 1 -39.51 3.63 -24.45
C VAL A 1 -38.29 3.21 -25.27
N ASN A 2 -37.60 4.17 -25.94
CA ASN A 2 -36.36 3.90 -26.66
C ASN A 2 -35.25 3.62 -25.64
N THR A 3 -34.90 2.37 -25.46
CA THR A 3 -33.63 1.98 -24.87
C THR A 3 -32.54 2.34 -25.86
N VAL A 4 -31.86 3.45 -25.63
CA VAL A 4 -30.59 3.78 -26.29
C VAL A 4 -29.63 2.66 -25.85
N THR A 5 -29.40 1.70 -26.72
CA THR A 5 -28.35 0.69 -26.53
C THR A 5 -27.02 1.43 -26.63
N THR A 6 -26.50 1.85 -25.51
CA THR A 6 -25.16 2.46 -25.44
C THR A 6 -24.18 1.36 -25.86
N ASN A 7 -23.49 1.56 -26.97
CA ASN A 7 -22.44 0.64 -27.48
C ASN A 7 -21.17 0.68 -26.60
N ARG A 8 -21.34 1.12 -25.35
CA ARG A 8 -20.29 1.16 -24.31
C ARG A 8 -20.20 -0.19 -23.63
N PRO A 9 -19.06 -0.84 -23.64
CA PRO A 9 -18.87 -2.10 -22.90
C PRO A 9 -19.06 -1.85 -21.41
N GLN A 10 -19.65 -2.84 -20.71
CA GLN A 10 -19.90 -2.79 -19.28
C GLN A 10 -19.05 -3.83 -18.55
N LEU A 11 -18.61 -3.54 -17.33
CA LEU A 11 -17.78 -4.43 -16.53
C LEU A 11 -18.45 -5.78 -16.28
N GLU A 12 -19.78 -5.80 -16.10
CA GLU A 12 -20.55 -7.02 -15.90
C GLU A 12 -20.47 -7.96 -17.10
N THR A 13 -20.45 -7.40 -18.32
CA THR A 13 -20.40 -8.20 -19.55
C THR A 13 -19.07 -8.94 -19.71
N ILE A 14 -17.95 -8.31 -19.29
CA ILE A 14 -16.63 -8.93 -19.46
C ILE A 14 -16.25 -9.92 -18.36
N ARG A 15 -16.98 -9.97 -17.23
CA ARG A 15 -16.66 -10.87 -16.10
C ARG A 15 -16.66 -12.35 -16.49
N ASN A 16 -17.44 -12.73 -17.48
CA ASN A 16 -17.58 -14.10 -17.96
C ASN A 16 -16.75 -14.40 -19.20
N LEU A 17 -16.00 -13.42 -19.72
CA LEU A 17 -15.15 -13.60 -20.88
C LEU A 17 -13.76 -14.07 -20.46
N LEU A 18 -13.12 -14.85 -21.31
CA LEU A 18 -11.71 -15.18 -21.15
C LEU A 18 -10.85 -13.94 -21.39
N ILE A 19 -9.70 -13.83 -20.72
CA ILE A 19 -8.79 -12.69 -20.86
C ILE A 19 -8.35 -12.46 -22.33
N GLY A 20 -8.22 -13.54 -23.10
CA GLY A 20 -7.91 -13.49 -24.53
C GLY A 20 -9.04 -12.87 -25.36
N GLU A 21 -10.31 -13.06 -24.99
CA GLU A 21 -11.46 -12.44 -25.64
C GLU A 21 -11.53 -10.96 -25.30
N VAL A 22 -11.31 -10.60 -24.03
CA VAL A 22 -11.22 -9.20 -23.62
C VAL A 22 -10.09 -8.47 -24.35
N ALA A 23 -8.95 -9.12 -24.55
CA ALA A 23 -7.80 -8.54 -25.26
C ALA A 23 -8.07 -8.26 -26.76
N GLN A 24 -9.10 -8.86 -27.35
CA GLN A 24 -9.52 -8.60 -28.74
C GLN A 24 -10.49 -7.41 -28.88
N LEU A 25 -10.93 -6.83 -27.76
CA LEU A 25 -11.80 -5.65 -27.81
C LEU A 25 -11.06 -4.45 -28.39
N PRO A 26 -11.77 -3.51 -29.05
CA PRO A 26 -11.18 -2.25 -29.50
C PRO A 26 -10.48 -1.51 -28.36
N ALA A 27 -9.35 -0.85 -28.65
CA ALA A 27 -8.59 -0.12 -27.64
C ALA A 27 -9.42 0.94 -26.89
N GLU A 28 -10.37 1.61 -27.59
CA GLU A 28 -11.32 2.54 -26.97
C GLU A 28 -12.21 1.83 -25.91
N HIS A 29 -12.69 0.63 -26.21
CA HIS A 29 -13.49 -0.17 -25.27
C HIS A 29 -12.66 -0.60 -24.06
N LEU A 30 -11.42 -1.01 -24.26
CA LEU A 30 -10.50 -1.35 -23.18
C LEU A 30 -10.20 -0.14 -22.28
N ALA A 31 -10.02 1.06 -22.87
CA ALA A 31 -9.81 2.29 -22.11
C ALA A 31 -11.03 2.62 -21.24
N LEU A 32 -12.25 2.58 -21.80
CA LEU A 32 -13.48 2.81 -21.06
C LEU A 32 -13.69 1.80 -19.92
N LEU A 33 -13.42 0.52 -20.17
CA LEU A 33 -13.49 -0.53 -19.16
C LEU A 33 -12.47 -0.32 -18.04
N GLN A 34 -11.25 0.14 -18.36
CA GLN A 34 -10.22 0.47 -17.40
C GLN A 34 -10.63 1.64 -16.51
N GLU A 35 -11.23 2.70 -17.08
CA GLU A 35 -11.79 3.83 -16.34
C GLU A 35 -12.91 3.39 -15.40
N ASP A 36 -13.89 2.62 -15.90
CA ASP A 36 -15.01 2.13 -15.12
C ASP A 36 -14.55 1.21 -13.97
N ALA A 37 -13.57 0.33 -14.23
CA ALA A 37 -13.00 -0.54 -13.21
C ALA A 37 -12.27 0.25 -12.11
N THR A 38 -11.54 1.30 -12.51
CA THR A 38 -10.87 2.19 -11.56
C THR A 38 -11.88 2.95 -10.70
N ALA A 39 -12.92 3.50 -11.32
CA ALA A 39 -13.98 4.22 -10.61
C ALA A 39 -14.74 3.32 -9.63
N ALA A 40 -15.05 2.07 -10.04
CA ALA A 40 -15.69 1.09 -9.18
C ALA A 40 -14.82 0.70 -7.98
N LEU A 41 -13.51 0.53 -8.19
CA LEU A 41 -12.56 0.25 -7.12
C LEU A 41 -12.50 1.41 -6.12
N ASP A 42 -12.43 2.65 -6.61
CA ASP A 42 -12.36 3.85 -5.75
C ASP A 42 -13.67 4.06 -4.97
N ALA A 43 -14.83 3.83 -5.59
CA ALA A 43 -16.11 3.86 -4.91
C ALA A 43 -16.19 2.81 -3.80
N SER A 44 -15.72 1.58 -4.08
CA SER A 44 -15.69 0.49 -3.10
C SER A 44 -14.74 0.78 -1.94
N LYS A 45 -13.56 1.37 -2.21
CA LYS A 45 -12.63 1.81 -1.17
C LYS A 45 -13.25 2.87 -0.26
N LYS A 46 -13.86 3.91 -0.86
CA LYS A 46 -14.54 4.96 -0.08
C LYS A 46 -15.65 4.41 0.80
N ALA A 47 -16.47 3.50 0.27
CA ALA A 47 -17.52 2.85 1.05
C ALA A 47 -16.95 2.03 2.21
N LYS A 48 -15.88 1.27 1.97
CA LYS A 48 -15.16 0.50 2.99
C LYS A 48 -14.62 1.43 4.08
N ASP A 49 -13.89 2.47 3.70
CA ASP A 49 -13.29 3.41 4.64
C ASP A 49 -14.36 4.10 5.52
N TRP A 50 -15.49 4.42 4.92
CA TRP A 50 -16.62 5.03 5.65
C TRP A 50 -17.25 4.09 6.67
N ILE A 51 -17.46 2.82 6.28
CA ILE A 51 -17.97 1.79 7.19
C ILE A 51 -16.96 1.54 8.33
N GLU A 52 -15.68 1.44 8.00
CA GLU A 52 -14.61 1.25 9.01
C GLU A 52 -14.56 2.43 10.00
N ALA A 53 -14.68 3.66 9.51
CA ALA A 53 -14.76 4.83 10.37
C ALA A 53 -15.97 4.80 11.31
N ALA A 54 -17.13 4.37 10.82
CA ALA A 54 -18.34 4.21 11.64
C ALA A 54 -18.16 3.10 12.70
N ILE A 55 -17.52 1.98 12.34
CA ILE A 55 -17.19 0.90 13.26
C ILE A 55 -16.23 1.40 14.36
N VAL A 56 -15.17 2.10 13.98
CA VAL A 56 -14.22 2.70 14.92
C VAL A 56 -14.93 3.68 15.85
N LEU A 57 -15.77 4.57 15.32
CA LEU A 57 -16.53 5.54 16.12
C LEU A 57 -17.43 4.84 17.16
N ARG A 58 -18.08 3.75 16.77
CA ARG A 58 -19.00 3.01 17.65
C ARG A 58 -18.29 2.24 18.75
N PHE A 59 -17.15 1.59 18.44
CA PHE A 59 -16.56 0.58 19.32
C PHE A 59 -15.24 1.00 19.98
N SER A 60 -14.70 2.20 19.68
CA SER A 60 -13.44 2.67 20.29
C SER A 60 -13.53 2.85 21.79
N GLU A 61 -14.58 3.50 22.27
CA GLU A 61 -14.76 3.76 23.70
C GLU A 61 -14.94 2.49 24.53
N PRO A 62 -15.85 1.54 24.18
CA PRO A 62 -15.95 0.26 24.87
C PRO A 62 -14.63 -0.53 24.87
N ALA A 63 -13.92 -0.55 23.74
CA ALA A 63 -12.64 -1.24 23.65
C ALA A 63 -11.55 -0.59 24.53
N GLN A 64 -11.54 0.73 24.63
CA GLN A 64 -10.61 1.45 25.49
C GLN A 64 -10.93 1.24 26.97
N ALA A 65 -12.20 1.20 27.36
CA ALA A 65 -12.62 0.87 28.71
C ALA A 65 -12.11 -0.50 29.15
N LEU A 66 -12.29 -1.51 28.31
CA LEU A 66 -11.79 -2.87 28.57
C LEU A 66 -10.26 -2.93 28.70
N ARG A 67 -9.50 -2.15 27.90
CA ARG A 67 -8.05 -2.07 28.04
C ARG A 67 -7.65 -1.45 29.38
N ARG A 68 -8.32 -0.37 29.79
CA ARG A 68 -8.07 0.27 31.09
C ARG A 68 -8.35 -0.68 32.26
N GLU A 69 -9.45 -1.44 32.22
CA GLU A 69 -9.77 -2.46 33.24
C GLU A 69 -8.71 -3.56 33.30
N ALA A 70 -8.13 -3.94 32.14
CA ALA A 70 -7.04 -4.92 32.06
C ALA A 70 -5.65 -4.33 32.39
N GLY A 71 -5.56 -3.04 32.76
CA GLY A 71 -4.29 -2.35 33.03
C GLY A 71 -3.38 -2.22 31.81
N LYS A 72 -3.95 -2.12 30.61
CA LYS A 72 -3.21 -2.07 29.32
C LYS A 72 -3.56 -0.80 28.55
N ASP A 73 -2.55 -0.18 27.94
CA ASP A 73 -2.75 0.97 27.07
C ASP A 73 -2.91 0.56 25.60
N THR A 74 -2.39 -0.62 25.21
CA THR A 74 -2.38 -1.15 23.84
C THR A 74 -2.77 -2.63 23.83
N GLY A 75 -2.91 -3.20 22.61
CA GLY A 75 -3.20 -4.60 22.39
C GLY A 75 -4.65 -4.90 22.08
N THR A 76 -4.95 -6.17 21.94
CA THR A 76 -6.24 -6.69 21.48
C THR A 76 -7.18 -6.94 22.66
N VAL A 77 -8.41 -6.44 22.55
CA VAL A 77 -9.54 -6.79 23.42
C VAL A 77 -10.66 -7.42 22.61
N ARG A 78 -11.48 -8.23 23.29
CA ARG A 78 -12.63 -8.89 22.67
C ARG A 78 -13.85 -8.72 23.57
N PHE A 79 -14.99 -8.46 22.97
CA PHE A 79 -16.28 -8.39 23.65
C PHE A 79 -17.41 -8.70 22.68
N GLU A 80 -18.58 -8.95 23.19
CA GLU A 80 -19.77 -9.24 22.41
C GLU A 80 -20.77 -8.09 22.52
N GLN A 81 -21.38 -7.74 21.41
CA GLN A 81 -22.48 -6.81 21.37
C GLN A 81 -23.45 -7.21 20.24
N ASP A 82 -24.74 -7.26 20.55
CA ASP A 82 -25.82 -7.59 19.61
C ASP A 82 -25.59 -8.94 18.88
N GLY A 83 -24.98 -9.93 19.58
CA GLY A 83 -24.68 -11.24 19.01
C GLY A 83 -23.45 -11.25 18.08
N VAL A 84 -22.69 -10.15 18.04
CA VAL A 84 -21.46 -10.04 17.22
C VAL A 84 -20.26 -9.95 18.14
N THR A 85 -19.24 -10.75 17.88
CA THR A 85 -17.96 -10.66 18.56
C THR A 85 -17.13 -9.53 17.96
N ILE A 86 -16.82 -8.51 18.75
CA ILE A 86 -15.96 -7.40 18.37
C ILE A 86 -14.53 -7.71 18.83
N VAL A 87 -13.59 -7.63 17.91
CA VAL A 87 -12.15 -7.75 18.16
C VAL A 87 -11.51 -6.40 17.85
N ALA A 88 -11.09 -5.69 18.89
CA ALA A 88 -10.48 -4.37 18.74
C ALA A 88 -8.99 -4.43 19.08
N ASP A 89 -8.16 -4.25 18.07
CA ASP A 89 -6.70 -4.20 18.21
C ASP A 89 -6.21 -2.76 18.21
N LEU A 90 -5.35 -2.43 19.17
CA LEU A 90 -4.63 -1.16 19.24
C LEU A 90 -3.13 -1.48 19.32
N PRO A 91 -2.45 -1.58 18.18
CA PRO A 91 -1.04 -1.96 18.14
C PRO A 91 -0.16 -0.89 18.79
N LYS A 92 0.84 -1.32 19.55
CA LYS A 92 1.92 -0.45 19.99
C LYS A 92 2.76 -0.04 18.77
N ARG A 93 2.94 1.25 18.59
CA ARG A 93 3.91 1.80 17.63
C ARG A 93 5.12 2.32 18.37
N VAL A 94 6.30 1.99 17.88
CA VAL A 94 7.57 2.46 18.43
C VAL A 94 8.34 3.08 17.28
N ASP A 95 8.62 4.36 17.39
CA ASP A 95 9.47 5.08 16.46
C ASP A 95 10.83 5.30 17.12
N TRP A 96 11.88 5.02 16.36
CA TRP A 96 13.25 5.17 16.80
C TRP A 96 13.90 6.37 16.12
N ASP A 97 14.46 7.29 16.91
CA ASP A 97 15.24 8.41 16.39
C ASP A 97 16.53 7.87 15.78
N GLN A 98 16.60 7.94 14.44
CA GLN A 98 17.73 7.39 13.67
C GLN A 98 19.03 8.12 13.93
N ALA A 99 19.00 9.41 14.26
CA ALA A 99 20.21 10.17 14.58
C ALA A 99 20.78 9.73 15.94
N LEU A 100 19.92 9.62 16.95
CA LEU A 100 20.34 9.10 18.26
C LEU A 100 20.81 7.66 18.19
N ILE A 101 20.18 6.80 17.38
CA ILE A 101 20.63 5.42 17.18
C ILE A 101 22.02 5.40 16.53
N ALA A 102 22.26 6.23 15.51
CA ALA A 102 23.59 6.30 14.87
C ALA A 102 24.68 6.67 15.87
N ASP A 103 24.43 7.65 16.74
CA ASP A 103 25.37 8.04 17.80
C ASP A 103 25.58 6.90 18.83
N LEU A 104 24.53 6.16 19.15
CA LEU A 104 24.62 4.99 20.03
C LEU A 104 25.45 3.87 19.41
N VAL A 105 25.26 3.58 18.12
CA VAL A 105 26.06 2.61 17.37
C VAL A 105 27.53 2.93 17.42
N GLU A 106 27.90 4.20 17.20
CA GLU A 106 29.33 4.61 17.28
C GLU A 106 29.88 4.48 18.71
N ARG A 107 29.11 4.82 19.74
CA ARG A 107 29.53 4.63 21.15
C ARG A 107 29.70 3.17 21.52
N ILE A 108 28.81 2.26 21.10
CA ILE A 108 28.92 0.82 21.33
C ILE A 108 30.21 0.30 20.68
N ARG A 109 30.47 0.71 19.42
CA ARG A 109 31.67 0.31 18.68
C ARG A 109 32.97 0.82 19.37
N ALA A 110 32.96 2.06 19.82
CA ALA A 110 34.07 2.63 20.56
C ALA A 110 34.33 1.96 21.91
N GLY A 111 33.29 1.40 22.53
CA GLY A 111 33.37 0.60 23.75
C GLY A 111 33.93 -0.81 23.54
N GLY A 112 34.11 -1.25 22.29
CA GLY A 112 34.61 -2.57 21.93
C GLY A 112 33.54 -3.64 21.74
N ASP A 113 32.27 -3.28 21.84
CA ASP A 113 31.14 -4.18 21.59
C ASP A 113 30.72 -4.16 20.11
N ASP A 114 30.09 -5.25 19.65
CA ASP A 114 29.55 -5.34 18.30
C ASP A 114 28.12 -4.76 18.24
N PRO A 115 27.90 -3.61 17.59
CA PRO A 115 26.59 -3.03 17.45
C PRO A 115 25.55 -3.94 16.76
N GLY A 116 26.02 -4.88 15.93
CA GLY A 116 25.16 -5.84 15.22
C GLY A 116 24.37 -6.77 16.15
N GLN A 117 24.76 -6.89 17.42
CA GLN A 117 24.02 -7.63 18.44
C GLN A 117 22.76 -6.90 18.93
N TYR A 118 22.67 -5.59 18.73
CA TYR A 118 21.61 -4.72 19.25
C TYR A 118 20.78 -4.06 18.17
N VAL A 119 21.37 -3.79 16.99
CA VAL A 119 20.70 -3.07 15.90
C VAL A 119 20.99 -3.73 14.56
N GLU A 120 20.00 -3.73 13.67
CA GLU A 120 20.19 -4.12 12.27
C GLU A 120 20.62 -2.89 11.46
N ILE A 121 21.81 -2.97 10.83
CA ILE A 121 22.35 -1.89 10.01
C ILE A 121 22.13 -2.22 8.54
N ALA A 122 21.19 -1.52 7.90
CA ALA A 122 20.90 -1.66 6.48
C ALA A 122 21.56 -0.54 5.67
N ILE A 123 22.43 -0.93 4.73
CA ILE A 123 23.09 0.00 3.80
C ILE A 123 22.20 0.14 2.55
N LYS A 124 21.76 1.36 2.27
CA LYS A 124 20.93 1.68 1.11
C LYS A 124 21.64 2.63 0.16
N VAL A 125 21.65 2.27 -1.12
CA VAL A 125 22.16 3.14 -2.19
C VAL A 125 20.95 3.88 -2.81
N PRO A 126 20.93 5.21 -2.82
CA PRO A 126 19.86 5.98 -3.46
C PRO A 126 20.05 5.96 -4.98
N GLU A 127 19.41 5.01 -5.66
CA GLU A 127 19.54 4.77 -7.11
C GLU A 127 19.36 6.04 -7.96
N ARG A 128 18.45 6.94 -7.55
CA ARG A 128 18.25 8.22 -8.27
C ARG A 128 19.49 9.13 -8.27
N LYS A 129 20.38 8.98 -7.28
CA LYS A 129 21.63 9.75 -7.19
C LYS A 129 22.81 9.02 -7.83
N TYR A 130 22.70 7.70 -8.01
CA TYR A 130 23.77 6.85 -8.52
C TYR A 130 24.28 7.30 -9.90
N THR A 131 23.37 7.67 -10.81
CA THR A 131 23.73 8.13 -12.17
C THR A 131 24.52 9.45 -12.18
N ALA A 132 24.38 10.27 -11.16
CA ALA A 132 25.10 11.55 -11.02
C ALA A 132 26.43 11.42 -10.28
N TRP A 133 26.81 10.23 -9.81
CA TRP A 133 28.05 10.03 -9.11
C TRP A 133 29.25 10.06 -10.06
N PRO A 134 30.44 10.50 -9.58
CA PRO A 134 31.68 10.42 -10.35
C PRO A 134 31.97 8.97 -10.79
N ASP A 135 32.52 8.80 -12.00
CA ASP A 135 32.74 7.47 -12.58
C ASP A 135 33.60 6.54 -11.73
N HIS A 136 34.63 7.09 -11.05
CA HIS A 136 35.51 6.29 -10.20
C HIS A 136 34.78 5.73 -8.96
N ILE A 137 33.75 6.41 -8.45
CA ILE A 137 32.91 5.92 -7.36
C ILE A 137 31.91 4.89 -7.91
N ARG A 138 31.23 5.23 -9.02
CA ARG A 138 30.25 4.33 -9.65
C ARG A 138 30.82 2.95 -9.93
N ARG A 139 32.03 2.88 -10.52
CA ARG A 139 32.70 1.61 -10.84
C ARG A 139 32.91 0.72 -9.61
N GLN A 140 33.14 1.29 -8.44
CA GLN A 140 33.31 0.51 -7.20
C GLN A 140 32.01 -0.15 -6.73
N PHE A 141 30.84 0.47 -7.01
CA PHE A 141 29.54 -0.04 -6.64
C PHE A 141 28.92 -0.97 -7.71
N GLU A 142 29.39 -0.91 -8.93
CA GLU A 142 28.86 -1.67 -10.06
C GLU A 142 28.77 -3.19 -9.83
N PRO A 143 29.76 -3.86 -9.20
CA PRO A 143 29.68 -5.30 -8.92
C PRO A 143 28.54 -5.67 -7.95
N ALA A 144 28.13 -4.73 -7.10
CA ALA A 144 27.04 -4.95 -6.14
C ALA A 144 25.65 -4.57 -6.71
N ARG A 145 25.58 -4.03 -7.94
CA ARG A 145 24.37 -3.54 -8.56
C ARG A 145 23.82 -4.53 -9.57
N THR A 146 22.59 -5.00 -9.34
CA THR A 146 21.85 -5.83 -10.30
C THR A 146 20.63 -5.09 -10.79
N VAL A 147 20.51 -4.89 -12.10
CA VAL A 147 19.32 -4.30 -12.74
C VAL A 147 18.42 -5.42 -13.26
N ARG A 148 17.16 -5.38 -12.90
CA ARG A 148 16.13 -6.29 -13.40
C ARG A 148 14.97 -5.47 -13.98
N THR A 149 14.38 -5.99 -15.05
CA THR A 149 13.15 -5.40 -15.61
C THR A 149 11.97 -5.72 -14.70
N GLY A 150 11.17 -4.70 -14.41
CA GLY A 150 9.88 -4.87 -13.73
C GLY A 150 8.79 -5.43 -14.65
N LYS A 151 7.59 -5.60 -14.12
CA LYS A 151 6.41 -5.91 -14.93
C LYS A 151 6.07 -4.71 -15.81
N PRO A 152 5.71 -4.92 -17.09
CA PRO A 152 5.25 -3.83 -17.93
C PRO A 152 3.95 -3.24 -17.37
N SER A 153 3.82 -1.92 -17.41
CA SER A 153 2.60 -1.19 -17.10
C SER A 153 2.14 -0.47 -18.36
N ILE A 154 0.89 -0.67 -18.74
CA ILE A 154 0.30 -0.06 -19.93
C ILE A 154 -0.92 0.75 -19.48
N SER A 155 -0.93 2.04 -19.80
CA SER A 155 -2.06 2.94 -19.57
C SER A 155 -2.71 3.27 -20.92
N LEU A 156 -4.03 3.27 -20.94
CA LEU A 156 -4.81 3.69 -22.11
C LEU A 156 -5.42 5.06 -21.83
N HIS A 157 -5.25 5.98 -22.78
CA HIS A 157 -5.84 7.32 -22.69
C HIS A 157 -6.72 7.54 -23.92
N LEU A 158 -7.97 7.93 -23.69
CA LEU A 158 -8.86 8.35 -24.77
C LEU A 158 -8.31 9.65 -25.35
N GLY A 159 -8.11 9.69 -26.67
CA GLY A 159 -7.76 10.93 -27.37
C GLY A 159 -8.88 11.95 -27.20
N GLU A 160 -8.53 13.24 -27.09
CA GLU A 160 -9.52 14.33 -27.20
C GLU A 160 -10.18 14.20 -28.58
N ARG A 161 -11.51 13.97 -28.59
CA ARG A 161 -12.26 14.09 -29.83
C ARG A 161 -12.16 15.54 -30.27
N GLY A 162 -11.35 15.81 -31.28
CA GLY A 162 -11.30 17.12 -31.90
C GLY A 162 -12.72 17.60 -32.25
N GLN A 163 -13.06 18.75 -31.72
CA GLN A 163 -14.27 19.49 -32.09
C GLN A 163 -14.19 19.95 -33.55
#